data_4faffdff9b45441cd1b43759afd03854
#
_entry.id   4faffdff9b45441cd1b43759afd03854
#
_cell.length_a   1.000
_cell.length_b   1.000
_cell.length_c   1.000
_cell.angle_alpha   90.00
_cell.angle_beta   90.00
_cell.angle_gamma   90.00
#
_symmetry.space_group_name_H-M   'P 1'
#
loop_
_entity.id
_entity.type
_entity.pdbx_description
1 polymer ?
#
loop_
_entity_poly.entity_id
_entity_poly.type
_entity_poly.pdbx_seq_one_letter_code
_entity_poly.pdbx_strand_id
1 'polypeptide(L)'
;MKTMLLLLLVASGAPGQDARQVLQESQKRGQVQSERYEGRLQVFEARKTIAEKRWQYQRLGSYGASQSVLRFTAPAEVKGVALLVINHRDRASDQWMWTPAIGRERRIALQDRSTRFFGTDFSFEDLEERDVDQFDCKLMGEEAIDGVRCWRIETRPRKNKTSQYTSSVIWVRQPDYVPAQLESLIQDQVVRRLHYSRIEKIQGIWMARTLEMTDLRRQSRTVLELDQLQFNLPMAASEFTLPALRRE
;
A
#
# COMPACT_ATOMS: atom_id res chain seq x y z
N MET A 1 -31.26 53.35 30.09
CA MET A 1 -31.49 52.05 29.46
C MET A 1 -30.42 51.84 28.41
N LYS A 2 -29.40 50.97 28.68
CA LYS A 2 -28.34 50.60 27.74
C LYS A 2 -28.71 49.23 27.15
N THR A 3 -29.03 49.20 25.86
CA THR A 3 -29.37 48.00 25.10
C THR A 3 -28.04 47.36 24.72
N MET A 4 -27.75 46.17 25.27
CA MET A 4 -26.58 45.34 24.97
C MET A 4 -26.90 44.46 23.77
N LEU A 5 -26.31 44.77 22.62
CA LEU A 5 -26.44 44.01 21.38
C LEU A 5 -25.54 42.76 21.47
N LEU A 6 -26.15 41.59 21.62
CA LEU A 6 -25.44 40.30 21.66
C LEU A 6 -25.14 39.89 20.21
N LEU A 7 -23.90 39.98 19.77
CA LEU A 7 -23.43 39.46 18.48
C LEU A 7 -23.32 37.90 18.58
N LEU A 8 -24.25 37.20 17.99
CA LEU A 8 -24.14 35.76 17.75
C LEU A 8 -23.09 35.52 16.63
N LEU A 9 -21.89 35.10 16.99
CA LEU A 9 -20.92 34.54 16.04
C LEU A 9 -21.47 33.18 15.58
N VAL A 10 -22.07 33.15 14.38
CA VAL A 10 -22.34 31.91 13.66
C VAL A 10 -20.99 31.41 13.13
N ALA A 11 -20.41 30.42 13.80
CA ALA A 11 -19.27 29.67 13.28
C ALA A 11 -19.76 28.90 12.05
N SER A 12 -19.52 29.45 10.86
CA SER A 12 -19.65 28.73 9.61
C SER A 12 -18.61 27.62 9.60
N GLY A 13 -18.99 26.42 10.05
CA GLY A 13 -18.18 25.21 9.84
C GLY A 13 -17.99 25.06 8.34
N ALA A 14 -16.75 25.13 7.86
CA ALA A 14 -16.43 24.73 6.50
C ALA A 14 -17.01 23.30 6.29
N PRO A 15 -17.58 22.99 5.10
CA PRO A 15 -18.10 21.65 4.83
C PRO A 15 -16.96 20.66 5.09
N GLY A 16 -17.18 19.76 6.06
CA GLY A 16 -16.19 18.77 6.45
C GLY A 16 -15.80 17.96 5.22
N GLN A 17 -14.49 17.91 4.95
CA GLN A 17 -13.98 17.19 3.78
C GLN A 17 -14.44 15.72 3.86
N ASP A 18 -15.07 15.21 2.80
CA ASP A 18 -15.52 13.82 2.75
C ASP A 18 -14.30 12.88 2.71
N ALA A 19 -14.29 11.90 3.60
CA ALA A 19 -13.23 10.88 3.69
C ALA A 19 -12.94 10.20 2.34
N ARG A 20 -14.00 9.88 1.59
CA ARG A 20 -13.88 9.28 0.26
C ARG A 20 -13.21 10.21 -0.73
N GLN A 21 -13.58 11.50 -0.73
CA GLN A 21 -12.95 12.49 -1.61
C GLN A 21 -11.46 12.67 -1.32
N VAL A 22 -11.04 12.66 -0.05
CA VAL A 22 -9.63 12.71 0.32
C VAL A 22 -8.87 11.51 -0.25
N LEU A 23 -9.41 10.30 -0.09
CA LEU A 23 -8.76 9.09 -0.60
C LEU A 23 -8.76 9.03 -2.13
N GLN A 24 -9.83 9.46 -2.78
CA GLN A 24 -9.89 9.56 -4.25
C GLN A 24 -8.87 10.56 -4.79
N GLU A 25 -8.71 11.72 -4.13
CA GLU A 25 -7.70 12.70 -4.52
C GLU A 25 -6.28 12.17 -4.29
N SER A 26 -6.04 11.44 -3.18
CA SER A 26 -4.78 10.73 -2.92
C SER A 26 -4.46 9.75 -4.05
N GLN A 27 -5.41 8.91 -4.45
CA GLN A 27 -5.24 7.98 -5.55
C GLN A 27 -4.99 8.68 -6.89
N LYS A 28 -5.78 9.72 -7.20
CA LYS A 28 -5.64 10.49 -8.42
C LYS A 28 -4.25 11.11 -8.56
N ARG A 29 -3.68 11.66 -7.48
CA ARG A 29 -2.34 12.26 -7.48
C ARG A 29 -1.22 11.25 -7.59
N GLY A 30 -1.43 10.03 -7.09
CA GLY A 30 -0.50 8.90 -7.22
C GLY A 30 -0.72 8.05 -8.47
N GLN A 31 -1.70 8.39 -9.33
CA GLN A 31 -2.02 7.60 -10.51
C GLN A 31 -0.96 7.78 -11.59
N VAL A 32 -0.42 6.66 -12.10
CA VAL A 32 0.57 6.60 -13.17
C VAL A 32 0.19 5.50 -14.16
N GLN A 33 0.63 5.64 -15.43
CA GLN A 33 0.41 4.60 -16.44
C GLN A 33 1.24 3.36 -16.18
N SER A 34 2.45 3.55 -15.67
CA SER A 34 3.35 2.46 -15.29
C SER A 34 4.32 2.92 -14.21
N GLU A 35 4.87 1.95 -13.49
CA GLU A 35 5.85 2.16 -12.42
C GLU A 35 6.91 1.07 -12.47
N ARG A 36 8.17 1.45 -12.25
CA ARG A 36 9.30 0.52 -12.07
C ARG A 36 10.19 1.01 -10.94
N TYR A 37 10.66 0.08 -10.11
CA TYR A 37 11.71 0.37 -9.13
C TYR A 37 12.50 -0.88 -8.77
N GLU A 38 13.67 -0.66 -8.15
CA GLU A 38 14.41 -1.68 -7.43
C GLU A 38 14.12 -1.52 -5.93
N GLY A 39 13.78 -2.63 -5.26
CA GLY A 39 13.48 -2.64 -3.84
C GLY A 39 14.61 -3.31 -3.05
N ARG A 40 15.07 -2.64 -1.99
CA ARG A 40 15.90 -3.23 -0.95
C ARG A 40 15.05 -3.40 0.30
N LEU A 41 14.93 -4.63 0.75
CA LEU A 41 14.07 -5.01 1.87
C LEU A 41 14.91 -5.62 2.97
N GLN A 42 14.78 -5.08 4.19
CA GLN A 42 15.46 -5.57 5.39
C GLN A 42 14.43 -5.97 6.44
N VAL A 43 14.57 -7.18 6.99
CA VAL A 43 13.71 -7.70 8.05
C VAL A 43 14.46 -7.62 9.38
N PHE A 44 13.79 -7.11 10.41
CA PHE A 44 14.33 -6.92 11.74
C PHE A 44 13.50 -7.68 12.78
N GLU A 45 14.15 -8.43 13.66
CA GLU A 45 13.58 -8.99 14.89
C GLU A 45 14.44 -8.57 16.06
N ALA A 46 13.82 -8.17 17.17
CA ALA A 46 14.54 -7.68 18.37
C ALA A 46 15.68 -6.68 18.04
N ARG A 47 15.44 -5.75 17.10
CA ARG A 47 16.38 -4.72 16.59
C ARG A 47 17.59 -5.25 15.79
N LYS A 48 17.64 -6.54 15.50
CA LYS A 48 18.69 -7.13 14.65
C LYS A 48 18.16 -7.34 13.23
N THR A 49 18.97 -7.04 12.23
CA THR A 49 18.68 -7.43 10.84
C THR A 49 18.85 -8.93 10.73
N ILE A 50 17.77 -9.64 10.39
CA ILE A 50 17.78 -11.11 10.24
C ILE A 50 17.76 -11.56 8.79
N ALA A 51 17.31 -10.68 7.86
CA ALA A 51 17.32 -10.96 6.44
C ALA A 51 17.40 -9.67 5.62
N GLU A 52 18.08 -9.75 4.49
CA GLU A 52 18.05 -8.71 3.45
C GLU A 52 17.67 -9.37 2.13
N LYS A 53 16.78 -8.72 1.35
CA LYS A 53 16.36 -9.16 0.02
C LYS A 53 16.36 -7.99 -0.93
N ARG A 54 16.54 -8.29 -2.22
CA ARG A 54 16.40 -7.30 -3.29
C ARG A 54 15.43 -7.83 -4.32
N TRP A 55 14.65 -6.94 -4.90
CA TRP A 55 13.73 -7.26 -5.97
C TRP A 55 13.65 -6.15 -7.02
N GLN A 56 13.16 -6.52 -8.18
CA GLN A 56 12.65 -5.60 -9.18
C GLN A 56 11.13 -5.63 -9.16
N TYR A 57 10.53 -4.46 -9.25
CA TYR A 57 9.09 -4.30 -9.33
C TYR A 57 8.72 -3.53 -10.59
N GLN A 58 7.66 -3.98 -11.24
CA GLN A 58 7.04 -3.33 -12.39
C GLN A 58 5.54 -3.38 -12.24
N ARG A 59 4.86 -2.30 -12.63
CA ARG A 59 3.40 -2.22 -12.66
C ARG A 59 2.93 -1.48 -13.89
N LEU A 60 1.89 -2.00 -14.54
CA LEU A 60 1.14 -1.39 -15.61
C LEU A 60 -0.27 -1.08 -15.13
N GLY A 61 -0.74 0.14 -15.37
CA GLY A 61 -2.02 0.64 -14.85
C GLY A 61 -1.94 1.07 -13.39
N SER A 62 -3.06 1.53 -12.86
CA SER A 62 -3.23 1.94 -11.46
C SER A 62 -4.67 1.69 -11.03
N TYR A 63 -4.85 1.42 -9.75
CA TYR A 63 -6.11 1.30 -9.02
C TYR A 63 -7.25 0.59 -9.76
N GLY A 64 -7.53 -0.63 -9.35
CA GLY A 64 -8.64 -1.44 -9.81
C GLY A 64 -8.48 -2.10 -11.19
N ALA A 65 -7.49 -1.72 -12.00
CA ALA A 65 -7.21 -2.33 -13.29
C ALA A 65 -5.70 -2.31 -13.58
N SER A 66 -4.90 -2.78 -12.64
CA SER A 66 -3.45 -2.82 -12.75
C SER A 66 -2.92 -4.26 -12.75
N GLN A 67 -1.72 -4.41 -13.31
CA GLN A 67 -0.98 -5.66 -13.31
C GLN A 67 0.43 -5.37 -12.82
N SER A 68 0.94 -6.16 -11.88
CA SER A 68 2.30 -5.98 -11.37
C SER A 68 3.06 -7.28 -11.30
N VAL A 69 4.37 -7.17 -11.49
CA VAL A 69 5.33 -8.26 -11.28
C VAL A 69 6.40 -7.80 -10.31
N LEU A 70 6.59 -8.57 -9.25
CA LEU A 70 7.70 -8.45 -8.33
C LEU A 70 8.60 -9.67 -8.55
N ARG A 71 9.91 -9.47 -8.74
CA ARG A 71 10.90 -10.54 -8.92
C ARG A 71 12.09 -10.34 -7.99
N PHE A 72 12.38 -11.31 -7.16
CA PHE A 72 13.57 -11.29 -6.33
C PHE A 72 14.84 -11.43 -7.16
N THR A 73 15.82 -10.57 -6.86
CA THR A 73 17.15 -10.57 -7.50
C THR A 73 18.25 -11.05 -6.54
N ALA A 74 18.00 -10.96 -5.23
CA ALA A 74 18.90 -11.46 -4.17
C ALA A 74 18.11 -11.73 -2.87
N PRO A 75 18.61 -12.58 -1.98
CA PRO A 75 19.78 -13.45 -2.11
C PRO A 75 19.53 -14.69 -3.00
N ALA A 76 20.52 -15.55 -3.15
CA ALA A 76 20.47 -16.70 -4.06
C ALA A 76 19.28 -17.65 -3.80
N GLU A 77 18.88 -17.83 -2.53
CA GLU A 77 17.79 -18.73 -2.09
C GLU A 77 16.43 -18.32 -2.64
N VAL A 78 16.21 -17.05 -2.95
CA VAL A 78 14.95 -16.52 -3.48
C VAL A 78 15.09 -15.93 -4.88
N LYS A 79 16.30 -15.87 -5.43
CA LYS A 79 16.57 -15.29 -6.75
C LYS A 79 15.69 -15.96 -7.82
N GLY A 80 15.05 -15.12 -8.66
CA GLY A 80 14.15 -15.57 -9.73
C GLY A 80 12.73 -15.92 -9.26
N VAL A 81 12.46 -16.02 -7.95
CA VAL A 81 11.08 -16.13 -7.46
C VAL A 81 10.34 -14.86 -7.86
N ALA A 82 9.16 -15.02 -8.47
CA ALA A 82 8.37 -13.90 -8.94
C ALA A 82 6.90 -14.02 -8.52
N LEU A 83 6.28 -12.88 -8.27
CA LEU A 83 4.84 -12.75 -7.98
C LEU A 83 4.20 -11.87 -9.05
N LEU A 84 3.18 -12.40 -9.73
CA LEU A 84 2.27 -11.65 -10.58
C LEU A 84 1.00 -11.33 -9.78
N VAL A 85 0.61 -10.07 -9.76
CA VAL A 85 -0.67 -9.63 -9.20
C VAL A 85 -1.46 -8.95 -10.30
N ILE A 86 -2.70 -9.41 -10.53
CA ILE A 86 -3.64 -8.81 -11.47
C ILE A 86 -4.82 -8.29 -10.66
N ASN A 87 -4.94 -6.98 -10.53
CA ASN A 87 -6.02 -6.33 -9.81
C ASN A 87 -7.27 -6.20 -10.68
N HIS A 88 -8.45 -6.34 -10.08
CA HIS A 88 -9.75 -6.20 -10.74
C HIS A 88 -10.64 -5.25 -9.93
N ARG A 89 -11.47 -4.47 -10.63
CA ARG A 89 -12.39 -3.50 -9.98
C ARG A 89 -13.53 -4.17 -9.25
N ASP A 90 -14.03 -5.29 -9.76
CA ASP A 90 -15.29 -5.94 -9.40
C ASP A 90 -15.11 -7.23 -8.58
N ARG A 91 -13.88 -7.73 -8.49
CA ARG A 91 -13.56 -8.96 -7.78
C ARG A 91 -12.17 -8.92 -7.15
N ALA A 92 -11.87 -9.94 -6.36
CA ALA A 92 -10.54 -10.11 -5.79
C ALA A 92 -9.47 -10.24 -6.88
N SER A 93 -8.25 -9.73 -6.59
CA SER A 93 -7.08 -9.85 -7.47
C SER A 93 -6.75 -11.31 -7.76
N ASP A 94 -6.09 -11.58 -8.88
CA ASP A 94 -5.43 -12.87 -9.11
C ASP A 94 -3.95 -12.73 -8.74
N GLN A 95 -3.45 -13.70 -7.97
CA GLN A 95 -2.04 -13.74 -7.59
C GLN A 95 -1.42 -15.08 -8.00
N TRP A 96 -0.27 -15.02 -8.67
CA TRP A 96 0.45 -16.19 -9.14
C TRP A 96 1.93 -16.07 -8.78
N MET A 97 2.47 -17.09 -8.19
CA MET A 97 3.87 -17.16 -7.80
C MET A 97 4.62 -18.16 -8.68
N TRP A 98 5.72 -17.72 -9.26
CA TRP A 98 6.71 -18.56 -9.90
C TRP A 98 7.85 -18.87 -8.93
N THR A 99 8.25 -20.12 -8.85
CA THR A 99 9.39 -20.54 -8.03
C THR A 99 10.33 -21.38 -8.90
N PRO A 100 11.52 -20.88 -9.26
CA PRO A 100 12.48 -21.58 -10.12
C PRO A 100 12.82 -22.99 -9.64
N ALA A 101 13.06 -23.17 -8.34
CA ALA A 101 13.41 -24.47 -7.75
C ALA A 101 12.32 -25.53 -7.95
N ILE A 102 11.06 -25.13 -8.14
CA ILE A 102 9.93 -26.05 -8.38
C ILE A 102 9.60 -26.15 -9.88
N GLY A 103 10.03 -25.15 -10.68
CA GLY A 103 9.81 -25.08 -12.13
C GLY A 103 8.34 -24.90 -12.54
N ARG A 104 7.47 -24.35 -11.66
CA ARG A 104 6.06 -24.14 -11.95
C ARG A 104 5.47 -22.93 -11.25
N GLU A 105 4.37 -22.43 -11.81
CA GLU A 105 3.53 -21.41 -11.19
C GLU A 105 2.54 -22.03 -10.21
N ARG A 106 2.27 -21.31 -9.13
CA ARG A 106 1.21 -21.63 -8.17
C ARG A 106 0.31 -20.42 -8.00
N ARG A 107 -0.99 -20.61 -8.13
CA ARG A 107 -1.98 -19.59 -7.76
C ARG A 107 -2.03 -19.47 -6.24
N ILE A 108 -2.00 -18.24 -5.73
CA ILE A 108 -2.21 -17.96 -4.32
C ILE A 108 -3.72 -17.89 -4.08
N ALA A 109 -4.24 -18.85 -3.34
CA ALA A 109 -5.66 -18.89 -3.02
C ALA A 109 -6.05 -17.75 -2.05
N LEU A 110 -7.33 -17.38 -2.02
CA LEU A 110 -7.81 -16.27 -1.17
C LEU A 110 -7.49 -16.50 0.32
N GLN A 111 -7.64 -17.71 0.80
CA GLN A 111 -7.34 -18.09 2.18
C GLN A 111 -5.84 -18.00 2.53
N ASP A 112 -4.95 -18.10 1.53
CA ASP A 112 -3.50 -18.05 1.73
C ASP A 112 -2.95 -16.62 1.73
N ARG A 113 -3.77 -15.60 1.39
CA ARG A 113 -3.31 -14.21 1.25
C ARG A 113 -2.92 -13.55 2.55
N SER A 114 -3.41 -14.06 3.67
CA SER A 114 -3.01 -13.62 5.01
C SER A 114 -1.61 -14.11 5.40
N THR A 115 -1.04 -15.08 4.65
CA THR A 115 0.29 -15.61 4.96
C THR A 115 1.38 -14.58 4.64
N ARG A 116 2.47 -14.64 5.39
CA ARG A 116 3.61 -13.74 5.21
C ARG A 116 4.31 -13.98 3.87
N PHE A 117 4.64 -12.89 3.20
CA PHE A 117 5.38 -12.94 1.96
C PHE A 117 6.88 -13.13 2.24
N PHE A 118 7.39 -14.33 1.98
CA PHE A 118 8.80 -14.69 2.11
C PHE A 118 9.50 -14.25 3.41
N GLY A 119 8.81 -14.42 4.54
CA GLY A 119 9.36 -14.09 5.86
C GLY A 119 9.39 -12.60 6.20
N THR A 120 8.85 -11.74 5.34
CA THR A 120 8.67 -10.31 5.61
C THR A 120 7.45 -10.08 6.50
N ASP A 121 7.25 -8.86 6.99
CA ASP A 121 6.03 -8.49 7.73
C ASP A 121 4.86 -8.10 6.81
N PHE A 122 5.08 -8.07 5.50
CA PHE A 122 4.02 -8.01 4.51
C PHE A 122 3.37 -9.38 4.32
N SER A 123 2.07 -9.42 4.12
CA SER A 123 1.33 -10.58 3.61
C SER A 123 1.12 -10.46 2.10
N PHE A 124 0.64 -11.52 1.46
CA PHE A 124 0.25 -11.45 0.05
C PHE A 124 -0.86 -10.41 -0.19
N GLU A 125 -1.78 -10.21 0.77
CA GLU A 125 -2.81 -9.18 0.68
C GLU A 125 -2.22 -7.76 0.71
N ASP A 126 -1.17 -7.52 1.50
CA ASP A 126 -0.54 -6.20 1.60
C ASP A 126 0.20 -5.78 0.31
N LEU A 127 0.42 -6.70 -0.60
CA LEU A 127 1.01 -6.44 -1.93
C LEU A 127 -0.05 -6.12 -3.00
N GLU A 128 -1.34 -6.19 -2.66
CA GLU A 128 -2.42 -5.75 -3.54
C GLU A 128 -2.56 -4.22 -3.51
N GLU A 129 -2.95 -3.66 -4.64
CA GLU A 129 -3.33 -2.25 -4.69
C GLU A 129 -4.65 -2.01 -3.91
N ARG A 130 -4.68 -0.96 -3.10
CA ARG A 130 -5.89 -0.58 -2.35
C ARG A 130 -6.71 0.40 -3.17
N ASP A 131 -7.76 -0.08 -3.82
CA ASP A 131 -8.72 0.77 -4.52
C ASP A 131 -9.78 1.27 -3.54
N VAL A 132 -9.95 2.60 -3.44
CA VAL A 132 -10.92 3.23 -2.52
C VAL A 132 -12.36 2.73 -2.75
N ASP A 133 -12.70 2.34 -3.97
CA ASP A 133 -14.06 1.86 -4.30
C ASP A 133 -14.38 0.51 -3.65
N GLN A 134 -13.39 -0.22 -3.16
CA GLN A 134 -13.56 -1.47 -2.43
C GLN A 134 -13.81 -1.28 -0.92
N PHE A 135 -13.84 -0.02 -0.43
CA PHE A 135 -13.96 0.28 1.00
C PHE A 135 -15.08 1.28 1.28
N ASP A 136 -15.70 1.13 2.44
CA ASP A 136 -16.48 2.19 3.07
C ASP A 136 -15.51 3.05 3.91
N CYS A 137 -15.65 4.38 3.80
CA CYS A 137 -14.71 5.34 4.35
C CYS A 137 -15.40 6.27 5.34
N LYS A 138 -14.75 6.56 6.48
CA LYS A 138 -15.23 7.47 7.51
C LYS A 138 -14.11 8.38 7.99
N LEU A 139 -14.31 9.70 7.93
CA LEU A 139 -13.38 10.65 8.53
C LEU A 139 -13.47 10.57 10.05
N MET A 140 -12.33 10.35 10.70
CA MET A 140 -12.20 10.23 12.16
C MET A 140 -11.64 11.50 12.81
N GLY A 141 -11.23 12.48 12.01
CA GLY A 141 -10.62 13.73 12.44
C GLY A 141 -9.28 13.98 11.78
N GLU A 142 -8.45 14.77 12.44
CA GLU A 142 -7.11 15.13 11.99
C GLU A 142 -6.09 14.80 13.07
N GLU A 143 -4.90 14.43 12.65
CA GLU A 143 -3.78 14.09 13.53
C GLU A 143 -2.46 14.38 12.81
N ALA A 144 -1.40 14.73 13.53
CA ALA A 144 -0.09 14.93 12.95
C ALA A 144 0.73 13.64 12.97
N ILE A 145 1.28 13.25 11.82
CA ILE A 145 2.28 12.19 11.68
C ILE A 145 3.58 12.83 11.21
N ASP A 146 4.67 12.58 11.90
CA ASP A 146 5.99 13.20 11.64
C ASP A 146 5.92 14.74 11.50
N GLY A 147 5.09 15.39 12.33
CA GLY A 147 4.91 16.85 12.31
C GLY A 147 4.05 17.39 11.17
N VAL A 148 3.51 16.55 10.29
CA VAL A 148 2.64 16.94 9.17
C VAL A 148 1.19 16.65 9.51
N ARG A 149 0.29 17.64 9.34
CA ARG A 149 -1.16 17.44 9.51
C ARG A 149 -1.68 16.45 8.49
N CYS A 150 -2.44 15.48 8.98
CA CYS A 150 -3.06 14.42 8.17
C CYS A 150 -4.56 14.32 8.48
N TRP A 151 -5.35 13.98 7.48
CA TRP A 151 -6.69 13.44 7.71
C TRP A 151 -6.55 12.01 8.19
N ARG A 152 -7.24 11.67 9.28
CA ARG A 152 -7.32 10.33 9.83
C ARG A 152 -8.63 9.70 9.37
N ILE A 153 -8.55 8.63 8.58
CA ILE A 153 -9.68 8.02 7.88
C ILE A 153 -9.76 6.54 8.21
N GLU A 154 -10.90 6.08 8.74
CA GLU A 154 -11.19 4.66 8.86
C GLU A 154 -11.71 4.13 7.52
N THR A 155 -11.23 2.94 7.14
CA THR A 155 -11.70 2.21 5.96
C THR A 155 -12.12 0.80 6.35
N ARG A 156 -13.30 0.34 5.89
CA ARG A 156 -13.80 -1.01 6.10
C ARG A 156 -14.01 -1.70 4.76
N PRO A 157 -13.52 -2.94 4.56
CA PRO A 157 -13.76 -3.68 3.33
C PRO A 157 -15.27 -3.81 3.07
N ARG A 158 -15.71 -3.55 1.84
CA ARG A 158 -17.08 -3.80 1.42
C ARG A 158 -17.34 -5.30 1.28
N LYS A 159 -18.61 -5.72 1.23
CA LYS A 159 -19.03 -7.13 1.19
C LYS A 159 -18.38 -7.96 0.07
N ASN A 160 -18.04 -7.32 -1.05
CA ASN A 160 -17.37 -7.96 -2.20
C ASN A 160 -15.85 -8.01 -2.10
N LYS A 161 -15.25 -7.39 -1.07
CA LYS A 161 -13.81 -7.40 -0.81
C LYS A 161 -13.48 -8.40 0.28
N THR A 162 -12.83 -9.51 -0.10
CA THR A 162 -12.24 -10.43 0.87
C THR A 162 -10.96 -9.80 1.44
N SER A 163 -10.88 -9.71 2.77
CA SER A 163 -9.73 -9.18 3.49
C SER A 163 -9.53 -9.94 4.80
N GLN A 164 -8.28 -10.09 5.22
CA GLN A 164 -7.93 -10.57 6.57
C GLN A 164 -8.21 -9.51 7.63
N TYR A 165 -8.28 -8.23 7.22
CA TYR A 165 -8.49 -7.11 8.13
C TYR A 165 -9.96 -6.74 8.22
N THR A 166 -10.45 -6.52 9.45
CA THR A 166 -11.82 -6.04 9.69
C THR A 166 -11.97 -4.57 9.36
N SER A 167 -10.91 -3.78 9.57
CA SER A 167 -10.83 -2.36 9.22
C SER A 167 -9.38 -1.93 9.09
N SER A 168 -9.17 -0.72 8.60
CA SER A 168 -7.88 -0.05 8.63
C SER A 168 -8.07 1.44 8.91
N VAL A 169 -7.07 2.09 9.50
CA VAL A 169 -7.00 3.54 9.63
C VAL A 169 -5.85 4.04 8.79
N ILE A 170 -6.11 4.99 7.92
CA ILE A 170 -5.12 5.63 7.06
C ILE A 170 -4.99 7.11 7.41
N TRP A 171 -3.76 7.58 7.52
CA TRP A 171 -3.42 8.99 7.67
C TRP A 171 -2.94 9.51 6.32
N VAL A 172 -3.68 10.46 5.76
CA VAL A 172 -3.36 11.10 4.47
C VAL A 172 -2.89 12.52 4.74
N ARG A 173 -1.69 12.86 4.32
CA ARG A 173 -1.07 14.17 4.50
C ARG A 173 -1.88 15.25 3.77
N GLN A 174 -2.15 16.36 4.44
CA GLN A 174 -2.95 17.46 3.86
C GLN A 174 -2.24 18.23 2.73
N PRO A 175 -0.91 18.48 2.78
CA PRO A 175 -0.25 19.26 1.74
C PRO A 175 -0.15 18.58 0.38
N ASP A 176 0.07 17.27 0.36
CA ASP A 176 0.43 16.52 -0.85
C ASP A 176 -0.45 15.30 -1.12
N TYR A 177 -1.35 14.94 -0.19
CA TYR A 177 -2.24 13.77 -0.25
C TYR A 177 -1.52 12.41 -0.26
N VAL A 178 -0.24 12.36 0.08
CA VAL A 178 0.50 11.11 0.25
C VAL A 178 0.08 10.44 1.56
N PRO A 179 -0.13 9.12 1.61
CA PRO A 179 -0.26 8.40 2.87
C PRO A 179 0.98 8.60 3.75
N ALA A 180 0.79 8.88 5.03
CA ALA A 180 1.85 8.93 6.03
C ALA A 180 1.90 7.62 6.84
N GLN A 181 0.75 7.04 7.12
CA GLN A 181 0.62 5.83 7.91
C GLN A 181 -0.65 5.07 7.54
N LEU A 182 -0.59 3.75 7.64
CA LEU A 182 -1.74 2.84 7.56
C LEU A 182 -1.66 1.85 8.73
N GLU A 183 -2.69 1.77 9.55
CA GLU A 183 -2.87 0.72 10.55
C GLU A 183 -3.94 -0.26 10.09
N SER A 184 -3.64 -1.54 10.16
CA SER A 184 -4.57 -2.62 9.83
C SER A 184 -5.02 -3.33 11.09
N LEU A 185 -6.34 -3.52 11.24
CA LEU A 185 -6.97 -4.04 12.45
C LEU A 185 -7.67 -5.37 12.20
N ILE A 186 -7.60 -6.25 13.20
CA ILE A 186 -8.43 -7.45 13.32
C ILE A 186 -9.18 -7.35 14.64
N GLN A 187 -10.53 -7.37 14.60
CA GLN A 187 -11.37 -7.23 15.80
C GLN A 187 -10.95 -6.04 16.67
N ASP A 188 -10.81 -4.88 16.05
CA ASP A 188 -10.45 -3.60 16.69
C ASP A 188 -9.03 -3.54 17.31
N GLN A 189 -8.23 -4.58 17.16
CA GLN A 189 -6.82 -4.58 17.55
C GLN A 189 -5.93 -4.26 16.37
N VAL A 190 -5.07 -3.25 16.50
CA VAL A 190 -4.03 -2.94 15.51
C VAL A 190 -3.04 -4.09 15.47
N VAL A 191 -2.95 -4.76 14.33
CA VAL A 191 -2.05 -5.91 14.14
C VAL A 191 -0.83 -5.57 13.29
N ARG A 192 -0.97 -4.61 12.37
CA ARG A 192 0.12 -4.12 11.52
C ARG A 192 0.06 -2.62 11.39
N ARG A 193 1.24 -2.02 11.24
CA ARG A 193 1.41 -0.60 10.94
C ARG A 193 2.37 -0.46 9.77
N LEU A 194 1.94 0.20 8.70
CA LEU A 194 2.77 0.60 7.58
C LEU A 194 3.01 2.10 7.67
N HIS A 195 4.26 2.49 7.87
CA HIS A 195 4.69 3.88 7.92
C HIS A 195 5.38 4.26 6.62
N TYR A 196 5.07 5.44 6.09
CA TYR A 196 5.61 5.97 4.85
C TYR A 196 6.50 7.17 5.17
N SER A 197 7.75 7.12 4.73
CA SER A 197 8.72 8.18 4.99
C SER A 197 9.58 8.51 3.77
N ARG A 198 10.44 9.52 3.88
CA ARG A 198 11.22 10.04 2.76
C ARG A 198 10.31 10.40 1.58
N ILE A 199 9.32 11.27 1.86
CA ILE A 199 8.36 11.74 0.86
C ILE A 199 9.08 12.69 -0.09
N GLU A 200 9.15 12.32 -1.37
CA GLU A 200 9.85 13.05 -2.43
C GLU A 200 8.95 13.23 -3.65
N LYS A 201 9.23 14.26 -4.44
CA LYS A 201 8.55 14.48 -5.72
C LYS A 201 9.43 13.97 -6.87
N ILE A 202 8.99 12.88 -7.51
CA ILE A 202 9.72 12.20 -8.59
C ILE A 202 8.88 12.31 -9.87
N GLN A 203 9.45 12.86 -10.93
CA GLN A 203 8.74 13.08 -12.20
C GLN A 203 7.35 13.75 -12.04
N GLY A 204 7.24 14.65 -11.06
CA GLY A 204 6.00 15.36 -10.76
C GLY A 204 5.05 14.64 -9.79
N ILE A 205 5.29 13.39 -9.44
CA ILE A 205 4.47 12.58 -8.51
C ILE A 205 5.10 12.59 -7.11
N TRP A 206 4.29 12.87 -6.09
CA TRP A 206 4.69 12.74 -4.70
C TRP A 206 4.61 11.29 -4.24
N MET A 207 5.69 10.77 -3.66
CA MET A 207 5.79 9.37 -3.25
C MET A 207 6.72 9.15 -2.06
N ALA A 208 6.45 8.11 -1.27
CA ALA A 208 7.36 7.65 -0.23
C ALA A 208 8.47 6.78 -0.84
N ARG A 209 9.72 7.05 -0.46
CA ARG A 209 10.89 6.23 -0.82
C ARG A 209 11.15 5.11 0.19
N THR A 210 10.59 5.21 1.37
CA THR A 210 10.76 4.22 2.43
C THR A 210 9.40 3.83 3.00
N LEU A 211 9.17 2.53 3.04
CA LEU A 211 7.99 1.90 3.64
C LEU A 211 8.45 0.99 4.79
N GLU A 212 7.95 1.22 5.99
CA GLU A 212 8.23 0.36 7.14
C GLU A 212 6.95 -0.34 7.60
N MET A 213 6.89 -1.66 7.41
CA MET A 213 5.81 -2.50 7.92
C MET A 213 6.21 -3.09 9.26
N THR A 214 5.46 -2.79 10.31
CA THR A 214 5.62 -3.39 11.65
C THR A 214 4.50 -4.40 11.89
N ASP A 215 4.86 -5.63 12.24
CA ASP A 215 3.93 -6.62 12.81
C ASP A 215 3.94 -6.49 14.34
N LEU A 216 2.87 -5.91 14.89
CA LEU A 216 2.79 -5.60 16.32
C LEU A 216 2.63 -6.86 17.20
N ARG A 217 2.09 -7.94 16.64
CA ARG A 217 1.95 -9.23 17.35
C ARG A 217 3.28 -9.95 17.47
N ARG A 218 4.12 -9.86 16.44
CA ARG A 218 5.43 -10.52 16.36
C ARG A 218 6.56 -9.66 16.90
N GLN A 219 6.34 -8.35 17.06
CA GLN A 219 7.37 -7.37 17.39
C GLN A 219 8.53 -7.38 16.38
N SER A 220 8.20 -7.60 15.11
CA SER A 220 9.13 -7.56 13.98
C SER A 220 8.76 -6.42 13.03
N ARG A 221 9.72 -6.00 12.21
CA ARG A 221 9.48 -4.99 11.19
C ARG A 221 10.28 -5.27 9.92
N THR A 222 9.72 -4.87 8.82
CA THR A 222 10.35 -4.92 7.50
C THR A 222 10.43 -3.51 6.94
N VAL A 223 11.63 -3.08 6.58
CA VAL A 223 11.88 -1.80 5.90
C VAL A 223 12.11 -2.09 4.42
N LEU A 224 11.35 -1.42 3.57
CA LEU A 224 11.48 -1.43 2.12
C LEU A 224 11.94 -0.06 1.66
N GLU A 225 13.09 0.01 1.00
CA GLU A 225 13.60 1.19 0.31
C GLU A 225 13.40 1.03 -1.19
N LEU A 226 12.88 2.08 -1.85
CA LEU A 226 12.62 2.11 -3.28
C LEU A 226 13.73 2.90 -3.99
N ASP A 227 14.54 2.19 -4.76
CA ASP A 227 15.61 2.77 -5.56
C ASP A 227 15.22 2.80 -7.04
N GLN A 228 15.84 3.70 -7.83
CA GLN A 228 15.64 3.82 -9.28
C GLN A 228 14.17 3.95 -9.70
N LEU A 229 13.35 4.59 -8.87
CA LEU A 229 11.91 4.72 -9.11
C LEU A 229 11.64 5.57 -10.35
N GLN A 230 10.88 5.02 -11.30
CA GLN A 230 10.52 5.62 -12.58
C GLN A 230 9.04 5.40 -12.88
N PHE A 231 8.40 6.42 -13.48
CA PHE A 231 6.99 6.38 -13.86
C PHE A 231 6.79 6.57 -15.35
N ASN A 232 5.63 6.12 -15.84
CA ASN A 232 5.15 6.33 -17.19
C ASN A 232 6.11 5.82 -18.27
N LEU A 233 6.84 4.74 -17.97
CA LEU A 233 7.66 4.04 -18.95
C LEU A 233 6.77 3.22 -19.90
N PRO A 234 7.12 3.12 -21.18
CA PRO A 234 6.46 2.17 -22.07
C PRO A 234 6.62 0.74 -21.55
N MET A 235 5.51 0.04 -21.29
CA MET A 235 5.48 -1.36 -20.88
C MET A 235 4.42 -2.10 -21.68
N ALA A 236 4.72 -3.32 -22.10
CA ALA A 236 3.78 -4.15 -22.84
C ALA A 236 2.98 -5.04 -21.86
N ALA A 237 1.67 -5.20 -22.10
CA ALA A 237 0.84 -6.09 -21.30
C ALA A 237 1.34 -7.55 -21.29
N SER A 238 2.07 -7.96 -22.32
CA SER A 238 2.71 -9.28 -22.41
C SER A 238 3.80 -9.54 -21.36
N GLU A 239 4.31 -8.47 -20.69
CA GLU A 239 5.26 -8.57 -19.59
C GLU A 239 4.59 -9.03 -18.28
N PHE A 240 3.26 -8.93 -18.20
CA PHE A 240 2.46 -9.24 -17.00
C PHE A 240 1.62 -10.51 -17.19
N THR A 241 2.25 -11.57 -17.71
CA THR A 241 1.60 -12.85 -18.00
C THR A 241 2.32 -13.99 -17.30
N LEU A 242 1.63 -15.14 -17.15
CA LEU A 242 2.25 -16.34 -16.57
C LEU A 242 3.51 -16.79 -17.34
N PRO A 243 3.54 -16.82 -18.66
CA PRO A 243 4.79 -17.10 -19.37
C PRO A 243 5.92 -16.10 -19.11
N ALA A 244 5.59 -14.82 -18.86
CA ALA A 244 6.59 -13.80 -18.53
C ALA A 244 7.21 -14.00 -17.14
N LEU A 245 6.49 -14.63 -16.19
CA LEU A 245 7.04 -14.95 -14.88
C LEU A 245 8.24 -15.92 -14.94
N ARG A 246 8.32 -16.76 -15.98
CA ARG A 246 9.39 -17.76 -16.15
C ARG A 246 10.67 -17.17 -16.72
N ARG A 247 10.61 -15.96 -17.29
CA ARG A 247 11.79 -15.30 -17.87
C ARG A 247 12.66 -14.75 -16.74
N GLU A 248 13.95 -14.97 -16.84
CA GLU A 248 14.97 -14.39 -15.94
C GLU A 248 15.22 -12.91 -16.23
#